data_36b10a76dfec2daf9f567d406a6b6072
#
_entry.id   36b10a76dfec2daf9f567d406a6b6072
#
_cell.length_a   1.000
_cell.length_b   1.000
_cell.length_c   1.000
_cell.angle_alpha   90.00
_cell.angle_beta   90.00
_cell.angle_gamma   90.00
#
_symmetry.space_group_name_H-M   'P 1'
#
loop_
_entity.id
_entity.type
_entity.pdbx_description
1 polymer ?
#
loop_
_entity_poly.entity_id
_entity_poly.type
_entity_poly.pdbx_seq_one_letter_code
_entity_poly.pdbx_strand_id
1 'polypeptide(L)'
;KAILVMTSDNPFYIDELKSLCIACDIEVEDVVIQKLEKINPATYIGKGKIEEIRLRLDGEMVIFDDELSPLQVKNLTDQLQTEVTDRTDLILRIFEQRAQTKEAKLQVEIARDQYLLPRLAGMQEHMSHQQGGSGFRGSGEKQIELDRRIISRKLSRSRKELAQIVKQRQTQRERRKRNNVPVIALVGYTNSGKSTLLNTLCQNKEKKVFEKDMLFATLQTSTRNIKIKNHTCLLTDTVGFIERLPHNLIQAFRSTLEEVKEADLLLHVVDSSFEDYQLQVDTTNKVLEELGVENTPMIYVYNKVDLNKYGYVHPVAPYVFISAKEKIGLDLLEDEISHILFKDYETFQLGIPYDKGEDFKYLYEHTYVEQVDYRDDYIYLQIEAKRQDIKDYLMYILLN
;
A
#
# COMPACT_ATOMS: atom_id res chain seq x y z
N LYS A 1 -10.18 25.35 -5.81
CA LYS A 1 -10.68 25.57 -4.46
C LYS A 1 -11.83 24.63 -4.18
N ALA A 2 -12.04 24.24 -2.91
CA ALA A 2 -13.10 23.30 -2.55
C ALA A 2 -13.71 23.61 -1.18
N ILE A 3 -15.00 23.27 -1.04
CA ILE A 3 -15.69 23.14 0.24
C ILE A 3 -15.80 21.65 0.56
N LEU A 4 -15.36 21.26 1.75
CA LEU A 4 -15.45 19.87 2.22
C LEU A 4 -16.78 19.64 2.94
N VAL A 5 -17.39 18.49 2.68
CA VAL A 5 -18.63 18.07 3.36
C VAL A 5 -18.34 16.78 4.11
N MET A 6 -18.49 16.86 5.45
CA MET A 6 -18.14 15.80 6.39
C MET A 6 -19.37 15.32 7.16
N THR A 7 -19.41 14.01 7.48
CA THR A 7 -20.43 13.44 8.38
C THR A 7 -19.92 13.27 9.81
N SER A 8 -18.61 13.41 10.00
CA SER A 8 -17.93 13.35 11.29
C SER A 8 -17.23 14.67 11.61
N ASP A 9 -17.20 15.04 12.88
CA ASP A 9 -16.42 16.17 13.40
C ASP A 9 -15.06 15.72 13.97
N ASN A 10 -14.68 14.46 13.80
CA ASN A 10 -13.38 13.96 14.25
C ASN A 10 -12.26 14.67 13.46
N PRO A 11 -11.34 15.38 14.11
CA PRO A 11 -10.24 16.09 13.48
C PRO A 11 -9.39 15.19 12.56
N PHE A 12 -9.22 13.92 12.91
CA PHE A 12 -8.49 12.94 12.13
C PHE A 12 -9.02 12.83 10.68
N TYR A 13 -10.33 12.63 10.51
CA TYR A 13 -10.94 12.49 9.19
C TYR A 13 -10.91 13.80 8.40
N ILE A 14 -11.07 14.93 9.09
CA ILE A 14 -11.01 16.26 8.48
C ILE A 14 -9.59 16.51 7.94
N ASP A 15 -8.56 16.27 8.73
CA ASP A 15 -7.16 16.49 8.34
C ASP A 15 -6.71 15.51 7.27
N GLU A 16 -7.23 14.29 7.29
CA GLU A 16 -6.99 13.31 6.25
C GLU A 16 -7.59 13.74 4.90
N LEU A 17 -8.86 14.18 4.87
CA LEU A 17 -9.49 14.67 3.64
C LEU A 17 -8.80 15.94 3.11
N LYS A 18 -8.41 16.87 3.99
CA LYS A 18 -7.57 18.02 3.62
C LYS A 18 -6.25 17.60 2.99
N SER A 19 -5.60 16.58 3.54
CA SER A 19 -4.34 16.05 3.01
C SER A 19 -4.52 15.39 1.63
N LEU A 20 -5.66 14.76 1.37
CA LEU A 20 -6.03 14.26 0.03
C LEU A 20 -6.22 15.43 -0.96
N CYS A 21 -6.87 16.50 -0.54
CA CYS A 21 -7.04 17.71 -1.37
C CYS A 21 -5.69 18.34 -1.71
N ILE A 22 -4.81 18.50 -0.72
CA ILE A 22 -3.43 19.02 -0.93
C ILE A 22 -2.66 18.13 -1.93
N ALA A 23 -2.82 16.81 -1.85
CA ALA A 23 -2.17 15.88 -2.78
C ALA A 23 -2.69 15.98 -4.22
N CYS A 24 -3.88 16.59 -4.42
CA CYS A 24 -4.48 16.91 -5.71
C CYS A 24 -4.31 18.38 -6.12
N ASP A 25 -3.50 19.17 -5.42
CA ASP A 25 -3.33 20.60 -5.61
C ASP A 25 -4.65 21.40 -5.47
N ILE A 26 -5.56 20.92 -4.58
CA ILE A 26 -6.85 21.55 -4.29
C ILE A 26 -6.75 22.31 -2.96
N GLU A 27 -7.01 23.60 -2.98
CA GLU A 27 -7.09 24.45 -1.79
C GLU A 27 -8.45 24.30 -1.12
N VAL A 28 -8.46 24.02 0.19
CA VAL A 28 -9.69 23.90 0.98
C VAL A 28 -10.05 25.24 1.60
N GLU A 29 -11.21 25.78 1.22
CA GLU A 29 -11.70 27.07 1.71
C GLU A 29 -12.54 26.94 2.97
N ASP A 30 -13.42 25.92 3.03
CA ASP A 30 -14.32 25.70 4.16
C ASP A 30 -14.60 24.23 4.40
N VAL A 31 -15.06 23.91 5.61
CA VAL A 31 -15.45 22.56 6.02
C VAL A 31 -16.85 22.62 6.62
N VAL A 32 -17.80 21.97 5.97
CA VAL A 32 -19.20 21.89 6.41
C VAL A 32 -19.45 20.50 7.01
N ILE A 33 -19.91 20.48 8.25
CA ILE A 33 -20.18 19.23 8.99
C ILE A 33 -21.67 19.03 9.12
N GLN A 34 -22.15 17.82 8.80
CA GLN A 34 -23.49 17.37 9.13
C GLN A 34 -23.48 15.99 9.73
N LYS A 35 -23.66 15.86 11.04
CA LYS A 35 -23.89 14.55 11.67
C LYS A 35 -25.22 13.98 11.19
N LEU A 36 -25.18 12.80 10.61
CA LEU A 36 -26.34 12.14 10.03
C LEU A 36 -26.72 10.91 10.84
N GLU A 37 -27.97 10.84 11.30
CA GLU A 37 -28.54 9.57 11.80
C GLU A 37 -28.87 8.62 10.63
N LYS A 38 -29.28 9.20 9.50
CA LYS A 38 -29.61 8.45 8.28
C LYS A 38 -29.22 9.23 7.04
N ILE A 39 -28.52 8.55 6.14
CA ILE A 39 -28.11 9.11 4.84
C ILE A 39 -29.34 9.32 3.96
N ASN A 40 -29.42 10.48 3.30
CA ASN A 40 -30.45 10.75 2.29
C ASN A 40 -30.10 9.97 1.00
N PRO A 41 -31.00 9.08 0.54
CA PRO A 41 -30.72 8.29 -0.66
C PRO A 41 -30.53 9.13 -1.95
N ALA A 42 -31.14 10.31 -2.00
CA ALA A 42 -31.12 11.18 -3.18
C ALA A 42 -29.98 12.20 -3.18
N THR A 43 -29.57 12.69 -2.00
CA THR A 43 -28.65 13.84 -1.91
C THR A 43 -27.58 13.66 -0.83
N TYR A 44 -27.49 12.49 -0.20
CA TYR A 44 -26.59 12.18 0.92
C TYR A 44 -26.88 13.00 2.17
N ILE A 45 -26.92 14.36 2.06
CA ILE A 45 -27.21 15.33 3.11
C ILE A 45 -28.63 15.90 3.00
N GLY A 46 -29.09 16.58 4.05
CA GLY A 46 -30.41 17.19 4.08
C GLY A 46 -30.52 18.48 3.25
N LYS A 47 -31.74 18.83 2.79
CA LYS A 47 -32.01 20.01 1.96
C LYS A 47 -31.51 21.32 2.57
N GLY A 48 -31.70 21.50 3.90
CA GLY A 48 -31.21 22.70 4.59
C GLY A 48 -29.70 22.86 4.55
N LYS A 49 -28.97 21.74 4.60
CA LYS A 49 -27.51 21.74 4.49
C LYS A 49 -27.05 22.05 3.05
N ILE A 50 -27.76 21.55 2.04
CA ILE A 50 -27.49 21.89 0.65
C ILE A 50 -27.64 23.41 0.42
N GLU A 51 -28.70 24.02 0.97
CA GLU A 51 -28.91 25.45 0.86
C GLU A 51 -27.83 26.26 1.60
N GLU A 52 -27.41 25.79 2.78
CA GLU A 52 -26.27 26.38 3.53
C GLU A 52 -24.98 26.35 2.70
N ILE A 53 -24.66 25.22 2.05
CA ILE A 53 -23.50 25.09 1.17
C ILE A 53 -23.64 26.03 -0.01
N ARG A 54 -24.81 26.06 -0.66
CA ARG A 54 -25.06 26.90 -1.82
C ARG A 54 -24.83 28.39 -1.53
N LEU A 55 -25.18 28.86 -0.35
CA LEU A 55 -24.99 30.25 0.09
C LEU A 55 -23.50 30.59 0.36
N ARG A 56 -22.66 29.58 0.60
CA ARG A 56 -21.21 29.76 0.84
C ARG A 56 -20.39 29.65 -0.44
N LEU A 57 -20.94 29.04 -1.51
CA LEU A 57 -20.22 28.80 -2.76
C LEU A 57 -19.95 30.08 -3.52
N ASP A 58 -18.70 30.27 -3.91
CA ASP A 58 -18.25 31.35 -4.83
C ASP A 58 -17.37 30.71 -5.95
N GLY A 59 -17.87 29.66 -6.56
CA GLY A 59 -17.21 28.96 -7.67
C GLY A 59 -16.32 27.79 -7.27
N GLU A 60 -16.29 27.41 -5.98
CA GLU A 60 -15.57 26.23 -5.50
C GLU A 60 -16.30 24.94 -5.88
N MET A 61 -15.52 23.85 -6.02
CA MET A 61 -16.08 22.50 -6.07
C MET A 61 -16.48 22.02 -4.67
N VAL A 62 -17.37 21.02 -4.59
CA VAL A 62 -17.79 20.41 -3.32
C VAL A 62 -17.30 18.98 -3.25
N ILE A 63 -16.61 18.64 -2.16
CA ILE A 63 -15.99 17.33 -1.96
C ILE A 63 -16.57 16.66 -0.73
N PHE A 64 -17.13 15.46 -0.90
CA PHE A 64 -17.67 14.65 0.17
C PHE A 64 -16.64 13.65 0.70
N ASP A 65 -16.61 13.45 2.01
CA ASP A 65 -15.70 12.46 2.65
C ASP A 65 -16.13 11.01 2.40
N ASP A 66 -17.38 10.76 2.14
CA ASP A 66 -17.90 9.43 1.83
C ASP A 66 -18.14 9.26 0.32
N GLU A 67 -18.08 8.02 -0.16
CA GLU A 67 -18.40 7.71 -1.56
C GLU A 67 -19.87 7.99 -1.87
N LEU A 68 -20.12 8.79 -2.89
CA LEU A 68 -21.45 9.15 -3.33
C LEU A 68 -21.96 8.19 -4.41
N SER A 69 -23.25 7.84 -4.34
CA SER A 69 -23.91 7.16 -5.45
C SER A 69 -24.01 8.06 -6.68
N PRO A 70 -24.12 7.48 -7.89
CA PRO A 70 -24.29 8.28 -9.12
C PRO A 70 -25.47 9.26 -9.07
N LEU A 71 -26.57 8.84 -8.44
CA LEU A 71 -27.76 9.65 -8.24
C LEU A 71 -27.49 10.85 -7.31
N GLN A 72 -26.77 10.60 -6.22
CA GLN A 72 -26.41 11.67 -5.26
C GLN A 72 -25.50 12.69 -5.91
N VAL A 73 -24.45 12.28 -6.63
CA VAL A 73 -23.56 13.21 -7.37
C VAL A 73 -24.37 14.08 -8.31
N LYS A 74 -25.24 13.48 -9.13
CA LYS A 74 -26.06 14.23 -10.07
C LYS A 74 -26.98 15.24 -9.37
N ASN A 75 -27.77 14.78 -8.39
CA ASN A 75 -28.72 15.65 -7.70
C ASN A 75 -28.04 16.79 -6.95
N LEU A 76 -26.87 16.54 -6.37
CA LEU A 76 -26.06 17.57 -5.71
C LEU A 76 -25.48 18.56 -6.73
N THR A 77 -24.93 18.07 -7.84
CA THR A 77 -24.44 18.95 -8.92
C THR A 77 -25.55 19.85 -9.48
N ASP A 78 -26.76 19.29 -9.72
CA ASP A 78 -27.91 20.03 -10.20
C ASP A 78 -28.40 21.08 -9.19
N GLN A 79 -28.35 20.81 -7.88
CA GLN A 79 -28.80 21.73 -6.84
C GLN A 79 -27.77 22.77 -6.46
N LEU A 80 -26.50 22.42 -6.44
CA LEU A 80 -25.39 23.29 -6.05
C LEU A 80 -24.84 24.11 -7.24
N GLN A 81 -25.13 23.68 -8.48
CA GLN A 81 -24.65 24.30 -9.73
C GLN A 81 -23.11 24.40 -9.79
N THR A 82 -22.43 23.44 -9.19
CA THR A 82 -20.97 23.32 -9.19
C THR A 82 -20.52 21.87 -9.30
N GLU A 83 -19.23 21.63 -9.53
CA GLU A 83 -18.64 20.28 -9.54
C GLU A 83 -18.76 19.64 -8.15
N VAL A 84 -19.36 18.45 -8.09
CA VAL A 84 -19.45 17.63 -6.88
C VAL A 84 -18.69 16.35 -7.09
N THR A 85 -17.79 16.07 -6.16
CA THR A 85 -16.99 14.85 -6.17
C THR A 85 -16.90 14.23 -4.76
N ASP A 86 -16.20 13.11 -4.65
CA ASP A 86 -16.06 12.40 -3.40
C ASP A 86 -14.61 11.96 -3.13
N ARG A 87 -14.38 11.44 -1.92
CA ARG A 87 -13.09 10.92 -1.47
C ARG A 87 -12.51 9.89 -2.45
N THR A 88 -13.33 9.01 -3.03
CA THR A 88 -12.89 7.97 -3.98
C THR A 88 -12.28 8.60 -5.23
N ASP A 89 -12.89 9.64 -5.76
CA ASP A 89 -12.37 10.35 -6.93
C ASP A 89 -11.02 11.04 -6.63
N LEU A 90 -10.87 11.65 -5.44
CA LEU A 90 -9.60 12.24 -5.02
C LEU A 90 -8.47 11.19 -4.97
N ILE A 91 -8.74 10.04 -4.35
CA ILE A 91 -7.77 8.95 -4.28
C ILE A 91 -7.39 8.46 -5.69
N LEU A 92 -8.37 8.32 -6.58
CA LEU A 92 -8.12 7.94 -7.98
C LEU A 92 -7.28 8.99 -8.72
N ARG A 93 -7.55 10.29 -8.55
CA ARG A 93 -6.74 11.38 -9.12
C ARG A 93 -5.29 11.33 -8.63
N ILE A 94 -5.07 11.11 -7.34
CA ILE A 94 -3.73 10.96 -6.77
C ILE A 94 -3.03 9.75 -7.41
N PHE A 95 -3.72 8.62 -7.55
CA PHE A 95 -3.17 7.41 -8.12
C PHE A 95 -2.84 7.56 -9.61
N GLU A 96 -3.68 8.27 -10.39
CA GLU A 96 -3.39 8.61 -11.78
C GLU A 96 -2.11 9.43 -11.94
N GLN A 97 -1.89 10.42 -11.08
CA GLN A 97 -0.68 11.24 -11.07
C GLN A 97 0.57 10.45 -10.67
N ARG A 98 0.43 9.45 -9.78
CA ARG A 98 1.54 8.68 -9.21
C ARG A 98 1.91 7.42 -9.98
N ALA A 99 1.02 6.88 -10.81
CA ALA A 99 1.24 5.67 -11.56
C ALA A 99 2.30 5.87 -12.66
N GLN A 100 3.48 5.27 -12.48
CA GLN A 100 4.59 5.36 -13.45
C GLN A 100 4.77 4.08 -14.25
N THR A 101 4.64 2.90 -13.61
CA THR A 101 4.78 1.63 -14.30
C THR A 101 3.55 1.27 -15.12
N LYS A 102 3.73 0.43 -16.13
CA LYS A 102 2.61 -0.10 -16.93
C LYS A 102 1.56 -0.81 -16.06
N GLU A 103 2.02 -1.58 -15.07
CA GLU A 103 1.14 -2.28 -14.14
C GLU A 103 0.30 -1.31 -13.32
N ALA A 104 0.93 -0.33 -12.65
CA ALA A 104 0.22 0.66 -11.85
C ALA A 104 -0.78 1.47 -12.69
N LYS A 105 -0.39 1.87 -13.91
CA LYS A 105 -1.30 2.57 -14.85
C LYS A 105 -2.53 1.72 -15.19
N LEU A 106 -2.35 0.42 -15.47
CA LEU A 106 -3.46 -0.49 -15.75
C LEU A 106 -4.36 -0.69 -14.52
N GLN A 107 -3.78 -0.79 -13.32
CA GLN A 107 -4.53 -0.92 -12.07
C GLN A 107 -5.41 0.31 -11.81
N VAL A 108 -4.82 1.50 -11.95
CA VAL A 108 -5.55 2.78 -11.78
C VAL A 108 -6.62 2.94 -12.85
N GLU A 109 -6.32 2.62 -14.10
CA GLU A 109 -7.28 2.65 -15.21
C GLU A 109 -8.47 1.72 -14.94
N ILE A 110 -8.22 0.49 -14.48
CA ILE A 110 -9.27 -0.47 -14.10
C ILE A 110 -10.14 0.10 -12.98
N ALA A 111 -9.52 0.65 -11.93
CA ALA A 111 -10.24 1.24 -10.80
C ALA A 111 -11.09 2.44 -11.24
N ARG A 112 -10.53 3.31 -12.08
CA ARG A 112 -11.22 4.48 -12.64
C ARG A 112 -12.43 4.09 -13.49
N ASP A 113 -12.23 3.14 -14.40
CA ASP A 113 -13.30 2.63 -15.26
C ASP A 113 -14.41 1.95 -14.45
N GLN A 114 -14.05 1.22 -13.38
CA GLN A 114 -15.03 0.62 -12.46
C GLN A 114 -15.82 1.67 -11.66
N TYR A 115 -15.19 2.76 -11.27
CA TYR A 115 -15.83 3.88 -10.59
C TYR A 115 -16.77 4.65 -11.53
N LEU A 116 -16.40 4.83 -12.80
CA LEU A 116 -17.19 5.60 -13.78
C LEU A 116 -18.38 4.83 -14.35
N LEU A 117 -18.26 3.51 -14.58
CA LEU A 117 -19.31 2.71 -15.22
C LEU A 117 -20.69 2.81 -14.55
N PRO A 118 -20.83 2.70 -13.21
CA PRO A 118 -22.14 2.87 -12.55
C PRO A 118 -22.65 4.30 -12.67
N ARG A 119 -21.76 5.30 -12.70
CA ARG A 119 -22.12 6.73 -12.81
C ARG A 119 -22.72 7.05 -14.16
N LEU A 120 -22.20 6.48 -15.24
CA LEU A 120 -22.78 6.60 -16.58
C LEU A 120 -24.15 5.90 -16.68
N ALA A 121 -24.32 4.74 -16.06
CA ALA A 121 -25.61 4.04 -16.06
C ALA A 121 -26.70 4.83 -15.33
N GLY A 122 -26.38 5.40 -14.16
CA GLY A 122 -27.34 6.25 -13.41
C GLY A 122 -27.75 7.51 -14.14
N MET A 123 -26.88 8.10 -14.96
CA MET A 123 -27.24 9.22 -15.84
C MET A 123 -28.25 8.84 -16.91
N GLN A 124 -28.15 7.62 -17.46
CA GLN A 124 -29.07 7.13 -18.51
C GLN A 124 -30.50 6.90 -17.98
N GLU A 125 -30.65 6.24 -16.82
CA GLU A 125 -31.97 5.96 -16.24
C GLU A 125 -32.75 7.22 -15.93
N HIS A 126 -32.09 8.30 -15.50
CA HIS A 126 -32.75 9.58 -15.21
C HIS A 126 -33.13 10.39 -16.44
N MET A 127 -32.35 10.31 -17.52
CA MET A 127 -32.72 10.97 -18.78
C MET A 127 -33.97 10.31 -19.40
N SER A 128 -34.17 9.01 -19.21
CA SER A 128 -35.36 8.31 -19.70
C SER A 128 -36.62 8.60 -18.87
N HIS A 129 -36.50 8.96 -17.59
CA HIS A 129 -37.64 9.26 -16.71
C HIS A 129 -38.13 10.73 -16.76
N GLN A 130 -37.29 11.67 -17.18
CA GLN A 130 -37.64 13.10 -17.21
C GLN A 130 -38.36 13.58 -18.47
N GLN A 131 -38.47 12.78 -19.53
CA GLN A 131 -39.11 13.21 -20.79
C GLN A 131 -40.37 12.39 -21.13
N GLY A 132 -41.48 12.87 -20.63
CA GLY A 132 -42.82 12.56 -21.19
C GLY A 132 -43.13 13.37 -22.43
N GLY A 133 -42.30 13.29 -23.51
CA GLY A 133 -42.51 14.03 -24.77
C GLY A 133 -41.85 13.29 -25.94
N SER A 134 -42.67 12.92 -26.93
CA SER A 134 -42.27 12.24 -28.16
C SER A 134 -41.43 13.20 -29.03
N GLY A 135 -40.13 13.00 -29.18
CA GLY A 135 -39.37 13.66 -30.22
C GLY A 135 -37.85 13.74 -30.08
N PHE A 136 -37.25 13.72 -28.87
CA PHE A 136 -35.82 13.90 -28.70
C PHE A 136 -35.09 12.69 -28.02
N ARG A 137 -35.64 11.52 -28.11
CA ARG A 137 -35.15 10.26 -27.51
C ARG A 137 -33.93 9.65 -28.19
N GLY A 138 -33.02 10.33 -28.73
CA GLY A 138 -32.11 9.61 -29.61
C GLY A 138 -30.63 9.88 -29.46
N SER A 139 -30.16 11.06 -29.14
CA SER A 139 -28.72 11.36 -29.23
C SER A 139 -27.97 11.18 -27.91
N GLY A 140 -28.49 11.67 -26.81
CA GLY A 140 -27.83 11.56 -25.49
C GLY A 140 -27.82 10.15 -24.92
N GLU A 141 -28.94 9.44 -25.01
CA GLU A 141 -29.02 8.02 -24.57
C GLU A 141 -28.07 7.12 -25.40
N LYS A 142 -28.02 7.31 -26.71
CA LYS A 142 -27.09 6.59 -27.60
C LYS A 142 -25.63 6.91 -27.27
N GLN A 143 -25.32 8.16 -26.94
CA GLN A 143 -23.96 8.56 -26.59
C GLN A 143 -23.51 7.89 -25.28
N ILE A 144 -24.33 7.93 -24.22
CA ILE A 144 -24.03 7.30 -22.93
C ILE A 144 -23.86 5.77 -23.11
N GLU A 145 -24.71 5.14 -23.94
CA GLU A 145 -24.58 3.71 -24.22
C GLU A 145 -23.29 3.38 -24.98
N LEU A 146 -22.89 4.23 -25.93
CA LEU A 146 -21.63 4.11 -26.63
C LEU A 146 -20.44 4.24 -25.67
N ASP A 147 -20.46 5.25 -24.82
CA ASP A 147 -19.40 5.51 -23.83
C ASP A 147 -19.29 4.33 -22.85
N ARG A 148 -20.40 3.80 -22.36
CA ARG A 148 -20.44 2.60 -21.53
C ARG A 148 -19.84 1.38 -22.24
N ARG A 149 -20.14 1.18 -23.51
CA ARG A 149 -19.56 0.08 -24.31
C ARG A 149 -18.06 0.26 -24.52
N ILE A 150 -17.60 1.48 -24.77
CA ILE A 150 -16.19 1.81 -24.91
C ILE A 150 -15.44 1.49 -23.61
N ILE A 151 -15.92 2.01 -22.48
CA ILE A 151 -15.31 1.80 -21.16
C ILE A 151 -15.33 0.29 -20.80
N SER A 152 -16.42 -0.42 -21.04
CA SER A 152 -16.51 -1.86 -20.77
C SER A 152 -15.49 -2.68 -21.58
N ARG A 153 -15.29 -2.33 -22.85
CA ARG A 153 -14.26 -2.94 -23.71
C ARG A 153 -12.85 -2.63 -23.22
N LYS A 154 -12.60 -1.37 -22.87
CA LYS A 154 -11.35 -0.90 -22.32
C LYS A 154 -11.02 -1.65 -21.03
N LEU A 155 -11.96 -1.73 -20.08
CA LEU A 155 -11.83 -2.46 -18.83
C LEU A 155 -11.49 -3.95 -19.05
N SER A 156 -12.17 -4.60 -20.00
CA SER A 156 -11.89 -6.00 -20.35
C SER A 156 -10.47 -6.19 -20.90
N ARG A 157 -10.01 -5.25 -21.73
CA ARG A 157 -8.65 -5.27 -22.29
C ARG A 157 -7.61 -5.05 -21.20
N SER A 158 -7.78 -4.03 -20.37
CA SER A 158 -6.83 -3.67 -19.31
C SER A 158 -6.70 -4.80 -18.27
N ARG A 159 -7.81 -5.50 -17.93
CA ARG A 159 -7.78 -6.70 -17.07
C ARG A 159 -6.97 -7.85 -17.70
N LYS A 160 -7.09 -8.09 -19.01
CA LYS A 160 -6.31 -9.13 -19.70
C LYS A 160 -4.82 -8.81 -19.70
N GLU A 161 -4.47 -7.54 -19.97
CA GLU A 161 -3.07 -7.10 -19.94
C GLU A 161 -2.47 -7.19 -18.54
N LEU A 162 -3.21 -6.78 -17.51
CA LEU A 162 -2.79 -6.91 -16.12
C LEU A 162 -2.54 -8.37 -15.72
N ALA A 163 -3.45 -9.28 -16.11
CA ALA A 163 -3.31 -10.71 -15.84
C ALA A 163 -2.03 -11.30 -16.45
N GLN A 164 -1.60 -10.84 -17.64
CA GLN A 164 -0.35 -11.26 -18.25
C GLN A 164 0.87 -10.80 -17.45
N ILE A 165 0.85 -9.54 -16.94
CA ILE A 165 1.94 -9.00 -16.11
C ILE A 165 2.05 -9.78 -14.81
N VAL A 166 0.91 -10.06 -14.14
CA VAL A 166 0.86 -10.85 -12.89
C VAL A 166 1.45 -12.25 -13.11
N LYS A 167 1.11 -12.91 -14.22
CA LYS A 167 1.69 -14.23 -14.56
C LYS A 167 3.21 -14.19 -14.73
N GLN A 168 3.73 -13.17 -15.38
CA GLN A 168 5.19 -13.00 -15.52
C GLN A 168 5.87 -12.79 -14.16
N ARG A 169 5.24 -12.02 -13.25
CA ARG A 169 5.73 -11.85 -11.88
C ARG A 169 5.79 -13.16 -11.11
N GLN A 170 4.76 -14.01 -11.21
CA GLN A 170 4.75 -15.31 -10.55
C GLN A 170 5.97 -16.16 -10.94
N THR A 171 6.32 -16.20 -12.22
CA THR A 171 7.51 -16.91 -12.67
C THR A 171 8.81 -16.36 -12.08
N GLN A 172 8.92 -15.04 -11.93
CA GLN A 172 10.08 -14.42 -11.28
C GLN A 172 10.12 -14.72 -9.77
N ARG A 173 8.95 -14.75 -9.10
CA ARG A 173 8.81 -15.11 -7.67
C ARG A 173 9.25 -16.54 -7.41
N GLU A 174 8.84 -17.51 -8.24
CA GLU A 174 9.28 -18.91 -8.12
C GLU A 174 10.80 -19.06 -8.23
N ARG A 175 11.45 -18.28 -9.09
CA ARG A 175 12.93 -18.25 -9.16
C ARG A 175 13.54 -17.68 -7.88
N ARG A 176 12.95 -16.65 -7.26
CA ARG A 176 13.43 -16.07 -5.99
C ARG A 176 13.28 -17.06 -4.83
N LYS A 177 12.14 -17.76 -4.72
CA LYS A 177 11.91 -18.80 -3.70
C LYS A 177 12.97 -19.91 -3.76
N ARG A 178 13.45 -20.26 -4.95
CA ARG A 178 14.54 -21.25 -5.10
C ARG A 178 15.90 -20.79 -4.55
N ASN A 179 16.09 -19.49 -4.43
CA ASN A 179 17.34 -18.92 -3.92
C ASN A 179 17.33 -18.67 -2.40
N ASN A 180 16.28 -19.07 -1.71
CA ASN A 180 16.12 -18.95 -0.24
C ASN A 180 16.39 -17.55 0.34
N VAL A 181 16.18 -16.46 -0.43
CA VAL A 181 16.35 -15.09 0.06
C VAL A 181 15.06 -14.63 0.73
N PRO A 182 15.07 -14.35 2.05
CA PRO A 182 13.87 -13.91 2.77
C PRO A 182 13.33 -12.59 2.24
N VAL A 183 12.00 -12.48 2.23
CA VAL A 183 11.26 -11.29 1.78
C VAL A 183 10.59 -10.63 2.98
N ILE A 184 10.92 -9.36 3.21
CA ILE A 184 10.32 -8.51 4.22
C ILE A 184 9.41 -7.50 3.51
N ALA A 185 8.15 -7.35 3.93
CA ALA A 185 7.26 -6.34 3.37
C ALA A 185 6.93 -5.25 4.40
N LEU A 186 7.04 -3.99 3.97
CA LEU A 186 6.59 -2.84 4.74
C LEU A 186 5.09 -2.65 4.54
N VAL A 187 4.33 -2.67 5.61
CA VAL A 187 2.89 -2.38 5.62
C VAL A 187 2.60 -1.26 6.61
N GLY A 188 1.47 -0.61 6.48
CA GLY A 188 1.08 0.45 7.40
C GLY A 188 0.35 1.58 6.70
N TYR A 189 -0.14 2.50 7.52
CA TYR A 189 -0.92 3.63 7.04
C TYR A 189 -0.13 4.52 6.08
N THR A 190 -0.83 5.26 5.22
CA THR A 190 -0.16 6.24 4.36
C THR A 190 0.58 7.28 5.20
N ASN A 191 1.73 7.74 4.72
CA ASN A 191 2.61 8.67 5.43
C ASN A 191 3.18 8.19 6.79
N SER A 192 3.14 6.90 7.12
CA SER A 192 3.76 6.37 8.35
C SER A 192 5.30 6.30 8.30
N GLY A 193 5.90 6.58 7.13
CA GLY A 193 7.35 6.58 6.93
C GLY A 193 7.94 5.29 6.35
N LYS A 194 7.12 4.44 5.70
CA LYS A 194 7.58 3.19 5.04
C LYS A 194 8.70 3.43 4.04
N SER A 195 8.52 4.36 3.11
CA SER A 195 9.50 4.65 2.06
C SER A 195 10.78 5.27 2.63
N THR A 196 10.67 6.06 3.70
CA THR A 196 11.82 6.58 4.44
C THR A 196 12.60 5.44 5.09
N LEU A 197 11.90 4.50 5.74
CA LEU A 197 12.54 3.33 6.33
C LEU A 197 13.22 2.45 5.27
N LEU A 198 12.57 2.20 4.13
CA LEU A 198 13.18 1.50 3.00
C LEU A 198 14.49 2.19 2.57
N ASN A 199 14.47 3.49 2.35
CA ASN A 199 15.64 4.25 1.92
C ASN A 199 16.76 4.26 2.97
N THR A 200 16.40 4.27 4.24
CA THR A 200 17.35 4.27 5.36
C THR A 200 18.06 2.93 5.52
N LEU A 201 17.34 1.81 5.37
CA LEU A 201 17.90 0.47 5.43
C LEU A 201 18.66 0.08 4.16
N CYS A 202 18.40 0.75 3.01
CA CYS A 202 19.11 0.50 1.78
C CYS A 202 20.50 1.16 1.78
N GLN A 203 21.54 0.35 1.61
CA GLN A 203 22.95 0.84 1.52
C GLN A 203 23.27 1.50 0.17
N ASN A 204 22.52 1.21 -0.89
CA ASN A 204 22.74 1.76 -2.23
C ASN A 204 22.07 3.13 -2.39
N LYS A 205 22.86 4.20 -2.33
CA LYS A 205 22.38 5.60 -2.45
C LYS A 205 21.88 5.99 -3.85
N GLU A 206 22.16 5.20 -4.89
CA GLU A 206 21.86 5.59 -6.28
C GLU A 206 20.40 5.42 -6.72
N LYS A 207 19.59 4.67 -5.97
CA LYS A 207 18.18 4.40 -6.30
C LYS A 207 17.26 4.69 -5.11
N LYS A 208 17.26 5.92 -4.62
CA LYS A 208 16.31 6.33 -3.59
C LYS A 208 14.87 6.27 -4.11
N VAL A 209 13.98 5.71 -3.30
CA VAL A 209 12.54 5.83 -3.53
C VAL A 209 12.12 7.26 -3.19
N PHE A 210 11.14 7.77 -3.93
CA PHE A 210 10.61 9.11 -3.74
C PHE A 210 9.99 9.22 -2.33
N GLU A 211 10.55 10.12 -1.55
CA GLU A 211 10.06 10.48 -0.22
C GLU A 211 9.41 11.85 -0.30
N LYS A 212 8.14 11.94 0.03
CA LYS A 212 7.45 13.19 0.32
C LYS A 212 6.52 12.98 1.50
N ASP A 213 6.39 13.99 2.30
CA ASP A 213 5.41 14.06 3.38
C ASP A 213 4.00 14.30 2.78
N MET A 214 3.54 13.31 2.03
CA MET A 214 2.27 13.33 1.29
C MET A 214 1.62 11.95 1.29
N LEU A 215 0.29 11.94 1.29
CA LEU A 215 -0.48 10.69 1.17
C LEU A 215 -0.15 9.97 -0.15
N PHE A 216 -0.03 8.66 -0.09
CA PHE A 216 0.27 7.79 -1.25
C PHE A 216 1.54 8.18 -2.02
N ALA A 217 2.61 8.54 -1.31
CA ALA A 217 3.91 8.81 -1.94
C ALA A 217 4.40 7.59 -2.76
N THR A 218 4.11 6.38 -2.29
CA THR A 218 4.41 5.12 -2.97
C THR A 218 3.11 4.46 -3.44
N LEU A 219 2.95 4.29 -4.76
CA LEU A 219 1.85 3.55 -5.39
C LEU A 219 2.31 2.19 -5.95
N GLN A 220 3.59 2.02 -6.14
CA GLN A 220 4.19 0.83 -6.74
C GLN A 220 5.06 0.12 -5.73
N THR A 221 5.06 -1.21 -5.74
CA THR A 221 6.00 -1.95 -4.93
C THR A 221 7.44 -1.65 -5.37
N SER A 222 8.26 -1.28 -4.42
CA SER A 222 9.69 -1.08 -4.64
C SER A 222 10.47 -2.10 -3.81
N THR A 223 11.04 -3.10 -4.46
CA THR A 223 11.84 -4.13 -3.79
C THR A 223 13.32 -3.77 -3.87
N ARG A 224 14.03 -3.88 -2.75
CA ARG A 224 15.46 -3.61 -2.61
C ARG A 224 16.15 -4.74 -1.86
N ASN A 225 17.41 -5.00 -2.22
CA ASN A 225 18.28 -5.82 -1.41
C ASN A 225 18.76 -5.00 -0.22
N ILE A 226 18.60 -5.54 0.97
CA ILE A 226 19.14 -5.01 2.21
C ILE A 226 20.00 -6.08 2.88
N LYS A 227 20.86 -5.65 3.79
CA LYS A 227 21.59 -6.55 4.68
C LYS A 227 21.05 -6.37 6.09
N ILE A 228 20.60 -7.43 6.69
CA ILE A 228 20.26 -7.54 8.11
C ILE A 228 21.36 -8.33 8.76
N LYS A 229 22.19 -7.65 9.54
CA LYS A 229 23.47 -8.21 10.02
C LYS A 229 24.27 -8.79 8.84
N ASN A 230 24.38 -10.10 8.77
CA ASN A 230 25.18 -10.81 7.77
C ASN A 230 24.35 -11.35 6.60
N HIS A 231 23.02 -11.35 6.71
CA HIS A 231 22.14 -11.98 5.75
C HIS A 231 21.56 -10.97 4.75
N THR A 232 21.49 -11.38 3.49
CA THR A 232 20.80 -10.63 2.44
C THR A 232 19.31 -10.92 2.49
N CYS A 233 18.49 -9.87 2.57
CA CYS A 233 17.03 -9.92 2.52
C CYS A 233 16.52 -9.02 1.39
N LEU A 234 15.31 -9.31 0.92
CA LEU A 234 14.55 -8.41 0.07
C LEU A 234 13.59 -7.60 0.94
N LEU A 235 13.70 -6.27 0.89
CA LEU A 235 12.76 -5.37 1.54
C LEU A 235 11.87 -4.74 0.47
N THR A 236 10.56 -4.88 0.64
CA THR A 236 9.55 -4.40 -0.31
C THR A 236 8.69 -3.32 0.35
N ASP A 237 8.68 -2.11 -0.22
CA ASP A 237 7.72 -1.07 0.14
C ASP A 237 6.40 -1.30 -0.60
N THR A 238 5.29 -1.10 0.10
CA THR A 238 3.95 -1.30 -0.43
C THR A 238 3.14 0.00 -0.41
N VAL A 239 2.00 -0.01 -1.08
CA VAL A 239 1.04 1.09 -1.03
C VAL A 239 0.58 1.31 0.41
N GLY A 240 0.60 2.56 0.87
CA GLY A 240 0.06 2.89 2.20
C GLY A 240 -1.46 2.73 2.25
N PHE A 241 -1.95 2.23 3.37
CA PHE A 241 -3.38 2.12 3.61
C PHE A 241 -3.96 3.46 4.09
N ILE A 242 -5.23 3.65 3.90
CA ILE A 242 -5.99 4.81 4.34
C ILE A 242 -7.37 4.34 4.82
N GLU A 243 -7.96 5.08 5.74
CA GLU A 243 -9.31 4.77 6.21
C GLU A 243 -10.31 4.82 5.04
N ARG A 244 -11.30 3.95 5.08
CA ARG A 244 -12.37 3.87 4.06
C ARG A 244 -11.85 3.76 2.61
N LEU A 245 -10.76 2.98 2.43
CA LEU A 245 -10.27 2.69 1.07
C LEU A 245 -11.36 1.93 0.30
N PRO A 246 -11.81 2.43 -0.87
CA PRO A 246 -12.87 1.76 -1.62
C PRO A 246 -12.50 0.35 -2.05
N HIS A 247 -13.44 -0.60 -1.91
CA HIS A 247 -13.21 -2.02 -2.26
C HIS A 247 -12.74 -2.21 -3.71
N ASN A 248 -13.23 -1.39 -4.64
CA ASN A 248 -12.79 -1.42 -6.03
C ASN A 248 -11.31 -1.12 -6.19
N LEU A 249 -10.76 -0.22 -5.34
CA LEU A 249 -9.34 0.09 -5.30
C LEU A 249 -8.53 -1.08 -4.70
N ILE A 250 -9.00 -1.66 -3.60
CA ILE A 250 -8.37 -2.86 -3.01
C ILE A 250 -8.28 -3.98 -4.05
N GLN A 251 -9.35 -4.22 -4.81
CA GLN A 251 -9.36 -5.22 -5.87
C GLN A 251 -8.40 -4.89 -7.02
N ALA A 252 -8.35 -3.63 -7.45
CA ALA A 252 -7.46 -3.20 -8.52
C ALA A 252 -5.98 -3.35 -8.13
N PHE A 253 -5.63 -3.05 -6.87
CA PHE A 253 -4.27 -3.16 -6.32
C PHE A 253 -3.97 -4.51 -5.68
N ARG A 254 -4.88 -5.49 -5.79
CA ARG A 254 -4.71 -6.82 -5.19
C ARG A 254 -3.38 -7.48 -5.60
N SER A 255 -2.98 -7.37 -6.88
CA SER A 255 -1.73 -7.97 -7.34
C SER A 255 -0.49 -7.32 -6.73
N THR A 256 -0.56 -6.04 -6.38
CA THR A 256 0.48 -5.31 -5.66
C THR A 256 0.50 -5.72 -4.18
N LEU A 257 -0.67 -5.89 -3.59
CA LEU A 257 -0.85 -6.33 -2.21
C LEU A 257 -0.57 -7.83 -2.01
N GLU A 258 -0.57 -8.64 -3.08
CA GLU A 258 -0.12 -10.04 -3.03
C GLU A 258 1.36 -10.19 -2.64
N GLU A 259 2.20 -9.16 -2.83
CA GLU A 259 3.58 -9.15 -2.31
C GLU A 259 3.61 -9.26 -0.77
N VAL A 260 2.60 -8.74 -0.09
CA VAL A 260 2.47 -8.83 1.37
C VAL A 260 2.19 -10.26 1.82
N LYS A 261 1.38 -11.02 1.05
CA LYS A 261 1.08 -12.43 1.34
C LYS A 261 2.28 -13.36 1.21
N GLU A 262 3.18 -13.01 0.31
CA GLU A 262 4.36 -13.81 -0.02
C GLU A 262 5.58 -13.43 0.83
N ALA A 263 5.42 -12.46 1.74
CA ALA A 263 6.48 -12.04 2.63
C ALA A 263 6.70 -13.08 3.76
N ASP A 264 7.96 -13.26 4.14
CA ASP A 264 8.36 -14.09 5.29
C ASP A 264 8.21 -13.32 6.61
N LEU A 265 8.22 -11.98 6.54
CA LEU A 265 8.04 -11.08 7.68
C LEU A 265 7.37 -9.79 7.24
N LEU A 266 6.44 -9.28 8.05
CA LEU A 266 5.84 -7.96 7.88
C LEU A 266 6.42 -6.98 8.89
N LEU A 267 6.75 -5.78 8.42
CA LEU A 267 7.05 -4.64 9.28
C LEU A 267 5.86 -3.68 9.20
N HIS A 268 5.04 -3.68 10.24
CA HIS A 268 3.90 -2.77 10.35
C HIS A 268 4.37 -1.41 10.88
N VAL A 269 4.61 -0.48 9.96
CA VAL A 269 5.13 0.86 10.28
C VAL A 269 3.99 1.76 10.73
N VAL A 270 4.06 2.22 11.98
CA VAL A 270 3.07 3.04 12.66
C VAL A 270 3.65 4.42 12.94
N ASP A 271 2.91 5.48 12.65
CA ASP A 271 3.30 6.85 13.04
C ASP A 271 2.99 7.08 14.51
N SER A 272 4.03 6.99 15.36
CA SER A 272 3.88 7.16 16.82
C SER A 272 3.73 8.61 17.26
N SER A 273 3.90 9.57 16.35
CA SER A 273 3.71 11.00 16.64
C SER A 273 2.24 11.42 16.57
N PHE A 274 1.38 10.53 16.15
CA PHE A 274 -0.04 10.78 15.95
C PHE A 274 -0.84 10.30 17.17
N GLU A 275 -1.75 11.13 17.71
CA GLU A 275 -2.51 10.81 18.92
C GLU A 275 -3.40 9.57 18.74
N ASP A 276 -4.10 9.50 17.60
CA ASP A 276 -5.01 8.39 17.27
C ASP A 276 -4.30 7.28 16.45
N TYR A 277 -3.00 7.00 16.70
CA TYR A 277 -2.23 5.98 15.98
C TYR A 277 -2.93 4.61 15.98
N GLN A 278 -3.76 4.31 16.99
CA GLN A 278 -4.50 3.05 17.08
C GLN A 278 -5.48 2.88 15.90
N LEU A 279 -6.14 3.96 15.45
CA LEU A 279 -7.01 3.91 14.26
C LEU A 279 -6.23 3.50 13.01
N GLN A 280 -4.97 3.98 12.87
CA GLN A 280 -4.11 3.60 11.76
C GLN A 280 -3.70 2.12 11.84
N VAL A 281 -3.42 1.63 13.06
CA VAL A 281 -3.11 0.22 13.32
C VAL A 281 -4.30 -0.66 12.96
N ASP A 282 -5.50 -0.32 13.45
CA ASP A 282 -6.72 -1.10 13.24
C ASP A 282 -7.11 -1.13 11.75
N THR A 283 -7.00 0.00 11.06
CA THR A 283 -7.24 0.09 9.61
C THR A 283 -6.30 -0.80 8.83
N THR A 284 -5.01 -0.79 9.16
CA THR A 284 -4.01 -1.63 8.50
C THR A 284 -4.29 -3.10 8.75
N ASN A 285 -4.56 -3.49 10.00
CA ASN A 285 -4.85 -4.86 10.39
C ASN A 285 -6.10 -5.39 9.67
N LYS A 286 -7.16 -4.59 9.59
CA LYS A 286 -8.39 -4.93 8.86
C LYS A 286 -8.12 -5.22 7.38
N VAL A 287 -7.31 -4.40 6.72
CA VAL A 287 -6.95 -4.62 5.30
C VAL A 287 -6.10 -5.89 5.15
N LEU A 288 -5.17 -6.16 6.06
CA LEU A 288 -4.37 -7.40 6.06
C LEU A 288 -5.26 -8.64 6.23
N GLU A 289 -6.26 -8.58 7.11
CA GLU A 289 -7.26 -9.63 7.30
C GLU A 289 -8.10 -9.85 6.04
N GLU A 290 -8.63 -8.79 5.41
CA GLU A 290 -9.35 -8.85 4.13
C GLU A 290 -8.50 -9.44 2.99
N LEU A 291 -7.19 -9.26 3.04
CA LEU A 291 -6.24 -9.87 2.13
C LEU A 291 -5.97 -11.34 2.47
N GLY A 292 -6.36 -11.84 3.64
CA GLY A 292 -6.10 -13.20 4.14
C GLY A 292 -4.63 -13.40 4.53
N VAL A 293 -4.03 -12.39 5.16
CA VAL A 293 -2.66 -12.44 5.71
C VAL A 293 -2.79 -12.70 7.21
N GLU A 294 -2.93 -13.97 7.59
CA GLU A 294 -3.22 -14.35 8.99
C GLU A 294 -2.03 -14.94 9.74
N ASN A 295 -1.10 -15.58 9.03
CA ASN A 295 -0.03 -16.38 9.65
C ASN A 295 1.39 -15.84 9.42
N THR A 296 1.55 -14.72 8.73
CA THR A 296 2.87 -14.13 8.50
C THR A 296 3.34 -13.43 9.78
N PRO A 297 4.54 -13.72 10.28
CA PRO A 297 5.11 -13.00 11.42
C PRO A 297 5.11 -11.49 11.16
N MET A 298 4.84 -10.69 12.19
CA MET A 298 4.75 -9.23 12.05
C MET A 298 5.44 -8.54 13.24
N ILE A 299 6.24 -7.51 12.95
CA ILE A 299 6.82 -6.59 13.93
C ILE A 299 6.13 -5.25 13.80
N TYR A 300 5.61 -4.69 14.91
CA TYR A 300 5.10 -3.33 14.95
C TYR A 300 6.27 -2.34 15.10
N VAL A 301 6.47 -1.50 14.08
CA VAL A 301 7.55 -0.52 14.03
C VAL A 301 6.97 0.86 14.29
N TYR A 302 7.03 1.30 15.55
CA TYR A 302 6.58 2.63 15.97
C TYR A 302 7.61 3.68 15.55
N ASN A 303 7.35 4.29 14.41
CA ASN A 303 8.23 5.26 13.76
C ASN A 303 7.94 6.70 14.20
N LYS A 304 8.85 7.63 13.86
CA LYS A 304 8.75 9.06 14.15
C LYS A 304 8.79 9.39 15.65
N VAL A 305 9.54 8.62 16.44
CA VAL A 305 9.69 8.87 17.89
C VAL A 305 10.29 10.25 18.19
N ASP A 306 11.05 10.81 17.27
CA ASP A 306 11.60 12.17 17.32
C ASP A 306 10.53 13.26 17.31
N LEU A 307 9.34 12.98 16.78
CA LEU A 307 8.21 13.89 16.70
C LEU A 307 7.13 13.60 17.75
N ASN A 308 7.26 12.53 18.54
CA ASN A 308 6.24 12.13 19.52
C ASN A 308 6.16 13.14 20.66
N LYS A 309 5.06 13.89 20.71
CA LYS A 309 4.73 14.87 21.75
C LYS A 309 3.83 14.31 22.86
N TYR A 310 3.16 13.18 22.59
CA TYR A 310 2.11 12.62 23.45
C TYR A 310 2.64 11.62 24.48
N GLY A 311 3.93 11.24 24.39
CA GLY A 311 4.71 10.57 25.42
C GLY A 311 4.43 9.09 25.63
N TYR A 312 3.21 8.61 25.47
CA TYR A 312 2.87 7.22 25.77
C TYR A 312 2.21 6.50 24.60
N VAL A 313 2.86 5.44 24.14
CA VAL A 313 2.30 4.52 23.15
C VAL A 313 2.12 3.16 23.84
N HIS A 314 0.98 2.52 23.68
CA HIS A 314 0.73 1.15 24.13
C HIS A 314 1.13 0.18 22.99
N PRO A 315 2.36 -0.36 23.00
CA PRO A 315 2.83 -1.16 21.89
C PRO A 315 2.23 -2.57 21.88
N VAL A 316 2.00 -3.10 20.69
CA VAL A 316 1.65 -4.50 20.46
C VAL A 316 2.93 -5.27 20.17
N ALA A 317 3.18 -6.34 20.92
CA ALA A 317 4.39 -7.16 20.75
C ALA A 317 4.26 -8.15 19.57
N PRO A 318 5.36 -8.45 18.84
CA PRO A 318 6.70 -7.85 18.96
C PRO A 318 6.74 -6.43 18.39
N TYR A 319 7.52 -5.54 19.00
CA TYR A 319 7.59 -4.13 18.59
C TYR A 319 8.98 -3.51 18.76
N VAL A 320 9.22 -2.45 17.99
CA VAL A 320 10.40 -1.61 18.10
C VAL A 320 10.02 -0.14 17.90
N PHE A 321 10.64 0.75 18.68
CA PHE A 321 10.52 2.19 18.53
C PHE A 321 11.69 2.74 17.71
N ILE A 322 11.40 3.48 16.64
CA ILE A 322 12.43 4.04 15.74
C ILE A 322 12.15 5.49 15.33
N SER A 323 13.18 6.16 14.86
CA SER A 323 13.07 7.25 13.89
C SER A 323 13.83 6.88 12.63
N ALA A 324 13.10 6.54 11.57
CA ALA A 324 13.71 6.21 10.28
C ALA A 324 14.50 7.40 9.71
N LYS A 325 14.02 8.64 9.95
CA LYS A 325 14.64 9.88 9.49
C LYS A 325 15.93 10.17 10.26
N GLU A 326 15.88 10.11 11.58
CA GLU A 326 17.02 10.42 12.46
C GLU A 326 17.92 9.18 12.72
N LYS A 327 17.55 8.01 12.16
CA LYS A 327 18.25 6.73 12.28
C LYS A 327 18.38 6.23 13.73
N ILE A 328 17.36 6.45 14.53
CA ILE A 328 17.29 6.00 15.93
C ILE A 328 16.64 4.61 15.96
N GLY A 329 17.15 3.69 16.78
CA GLY A 329 16.58 2.37 17.04
C GLY A 329 16.63 1.38 15.87
N LEU A 330 17.43 1.65 14.83
CA LEU A 330 17.55 0.76 13.66
C LEU A 330 18.28 -0.53 13.98
N ASP A 331 19.25 -0.47 14.88
CA ASP A 331 19.98 -1.62 15.42
C ASP A 331 19.04 -2.60 16.15
N LEU A 332 18.14 -2.07 16.98
CA LEU A 332 17.12 -2.88 17.65
C LEU A 332 16.13 -3.50 16.65
N LEU A 333 15.78 -2.78 15.58
CA LEU A 333 14.95 -3.31 14.51
C LEU A 333 15.65 -4.44 13.76
N GLU A 334 16.95 -4.29 13.44
CA GLU A 334 17.75 -5.33 12.81
C GLU A 334 17.88 -6.57 13.70
N ASP A 335 18.04 -6.38 15.01
CA ASP A 335 18.08 -7.47 16.00
C ASP A 335 16.77 -8.26 16.02
N GLU A 336 15.61 -7.56 16.06
CA GLU A 336 14.31 -8.21 16.10
C GLU A 336 13.99 -8.94 14.77
N ILE A 337 14.31 -8.32 13.62
CA ILE A 337 14.19 -8.98 12.32
C ILE A 337 15.05 -10.25 12.28
N SER A 338 16.30 -10.15 12.74
CA SER A 338 17.22 -11.28 12.78
C SER A 338 16.70 -12.40 13.66
N HIS A 339 16.17 -12.07 14.84
CA HIS A 339 15.60 -13.03 15.78
C HIS A 339 14.43 -13.83 15.17
N ILE A 340 13.59 -13.19 14.37
CA ILE A 340 12.43 -13.85 13.76
C ILE A 340 12.82 -14.64 12.51
N LEU A 341 13.59 -14.06 11.59
CA LEU A 341 13.89 -14.70 10.30
C LEU A 341 14.99 -15.73 10.36
N PHE A 342 15.97 -15.55 11.26
CA PHE A 342 17.18 -16.36 11.30
C PHE A 342 17.34 -17.17 12.59
N LYS A 343 16.27 -17.32 13.39
CA LYS A 343 16.26 -18.12 14.64
C LYS A 343 16.71 -19.58 14.46
N ASP A 344 16.48 -20.15 13.27
CA ASP A 344 16.82 -21.54 12.95
C ASP A 344 18.19 -21.67 12.25
N TYR A 345 18.94 -20.56 12.16
CA TYR A 345 20.30 -20.57 11.63
C TYR A 345 21.29 -20.89 12.73
N GLU A 346 22.22 -21.77 12.41
CA GLU A 346 23.30 -22.23 13.30
C GLU A 346 24.64 -21.97 12.62
N THR A 347 25.68 -21.70 13.41
CA THR A 347 27.06 -21.64 12.90
C THR A 347 27.66 -23.04 12.83
N PHE A 348 28.12 -23.41 11.64
CA PHE A 348 28.80 -24.68 11.40
C PHE A 348 30.27 -24.45 11.03
N GLN A 349 31.14 -25.30 11.58
CA GLN A 349 32.56 -25.37 11.21
C GLN A 349 32.76 -26.61 10.39
N LEU A 350 33.15 -26.47 9.14
CA LEU A 350 33.26 -27.55 8.16
C LEU A 350 34.71 -27.69 7.72
N GLY A 351 35.17 -28.94 7.55
CA GLY A 351 36.43 -29.28 6.93
C GLY A 351 36.20 -29.99 5.60
N ILE A 352 36.30 -29.26 4.51
CA ILE A 352 36.00 -29.77 3.17
C ILE A 352 37.30 -30.25 2.50
N PRO A 353 37.40 -31.51 2.13
CA PRO A 353 38.57 -32.01 1.40
C PRO A 353 38.78 -31.30 0.07
N TYR A 354 40.03 -31.13 -0.35
CA TYR A 354 40.38 -30.40 -1.58
C TYR A 354 39.82 -31.04 -2.85
N ASP A 355 39.56 -32.34 -2.87
CA ASP A 355 38.91 -33.07 -3.96
C ASP A 355 37.40 -32.82 -4.08
N LYS A 356 36.79 -32.12 -3.10
CA LYS A 356 35.38 -31.79 -3.03
C LYS A 356 35.10 -30.27 -3.32
N GLY A 357 35.78 -29.77 -4.34
CA GLY A 357 35.66 -28.35 -4.73
C GLY A 357 34.27 -27.92 -5.13
N GLU A 358 33.41 -28.83 -5.65
CA GLU A 358 32.02 -28.53 -6.00
C GLU A 358 31.18 -28.29 -4.74
N ASP A 359 31.39 -29.08 -3.68
CA ASP A 359 30.71 -28.93 -2.39
C ASP A 359 31.11 -27.60 -1.72
N PHE A 360 32.40 -27.26 -1.76
CA PHE A 360 32.90 -25.99 -1.27
C PHE A 360 32.25 -24.82 -2.04
N LYS A 361 32.21 -24.90 -3.37
CA LYS A 361 31.61 -23.86 -4.21
C LYS A 361 30.13 -23.69 -3.89
N TYR A 362 29.38 -24.79 -3.76
CA TYR A 362 27.96 -24.75 -3.43
C TYR A 362 27.73 -24.06 -2.09
N LEU A 363 28.43 -24.47 -1.02
CA LEU A 363 28.29 -23.87 0.30
C LEU A 363 28.70 -22.39 0.29
N TYR A 364 29.76 -22.05 -0.41
CA TYR A 364 30.23 -20.66 -0.53
C TYR A 364 29.22 -19.74 -1.24
N GLU A 365 28.51 -20.26 -2.23
CA GLU A 365 27.52 -19.48 -3.02
C GLU A 365 26.13 -19.43 -2.35
N HIS A 366 25.78 -20.42 -1.51
CA HIS A 366 24.40 -20.58 -1.00
C HIS A 366 24.26 -20.40 0.52
N THR A 367 25.35 -20.19 1.26
CA THR A 367 25.33 -19.92 2.70
C THR A 367 26.05 -18.61 3.02
N TYR A 368 25.84 -18.11 4.23
CA TYR A 368 26.67 -17.01 4.71
C TYR A 368 28.00 -17.54 5.23
N VAL A 369 29.10 -17.12 4.61
CA VAL A 369 30.46 -17.55 4.94
C VAL A 369 31.09 -16.53 5.86
N GLU A 370 31.39 -16.91 7.11
CA GLU A 370 32.08 -16.06 8.10
C GLU A 370 33.59 -16.11 7.91
N GLN A 371 34.13 -17.31 7.69
CA GLN A 371 35.58 -17.52 7.59
C GLN A 371 35.91 -18.64 6.61
N VAL A 372 36.99 -18.47 5.87
CA VAL A 372 37.61 -19.48 5.01
C VAL A 372 39.10 -19.53 5.33
N ASP A 373 39.64 -20.71 5.68
CA ASP A 373 41.06 -20.94 5.87
C ASP A 373 41.48 -22.18 5.07
N TYR A 374 42.59 -22.09 4.37
CA TYR A 374 43.20 -23.22 3.67
C TYR A 374 44.19 -23.91 4.59
N ARG A 375 43.89 -25.14 5.07
CA ARG A 375 44.71 -25.96 5.94
C ARG A 375 45.37 -27.07 5.13
N ASP A 376 46.33 -27.78 5.72
CA ASP A 376 47.12 -28.75 4.99
C ASP A 376 46.29 -29.84 4.27
N ASP A 377 45.24 -30.35 4.93
CA ASP A 377 44.45 -31.50 4.43
C ASP A 377 43.03 -31.12 3.98
N TYR A 378 42.54 -29.91 4.30
CA TYR A 378 41.16 -29.49 4.00
C TYR A 378 41.01 -27.95 3.97
N ILE A 379 39.94 -27.50 3.35
CA ILE A 379 39.50 -26.13 3.42
C ILE A 379 38.59 -25.99 4.65
N TYR A 380 39.04 -25.22 5.66
CA TYR A 380 38.17 -24.82 6.77
C TYR A 380 37.18 -23.77 6.31
N LEU A 381 35.87 -24.02 6.57
CA LEU A 381 34.80 -23.15 6.23
C LEU A 381 33.89 -22.95 7.43
N GLN A 382 33.77 -21.73 7.94
CA GLN A 382 32.79 -21.37 8.95
C GLN A 382 31.62 -20.68 8.26
N ILE A 383 30.44 -21.29 8.39
CA ILE A 383 29.21 -20.83 7.74
C ILE A 383 28.09 -20.69 8.74
N GLU A 384 27.14 -19.81 8.43
CA GLU A 384 25.85 -19.71 9.09
C GLU A 384 24.76 -20.20 8.13
N ALA A 385 24.00 -21.21 8.51
CA ALA A 385 22.98 -21.85 7.67
C ALA A 385 21.92 -22.56 8.51
N LYS A 386 20.79 -22.89 7.92
CA LYS A 386 19.83 -23.82 8.53
C LYS A 386 20.36 -25.25 8.37
N ARG A 387 20.28 -26.04 9.43
CA ARG A 387 20.77 -27.43 9.44
C ARG A 387 20.17 -28.28 8.31
N GLN A 388 18.91 -28.03 7.93
CA GLN A 388 18.24 -28.75 6.83
C GLN A 388 18.78 -28.36 5.44
N ASP A 389 19.27 -27.15 5.26
CA ASP A 389 19.77 -26.67 3.95
C ASP A 389 21.16 -27.26 3.63
N ILE A 390 21.90 -27.65 4.67
CA ILE A 390 23.23 -28.25 4.57
C ILE A 390 23.27 -29.75 4.96
N LYS A 391 22.09 -30.42 5.00
CA LYS A 391 22.00 -31.83 5.46
C LYS A 391 22.96 -32.77 4.75
N ASP A 392 23.19 -32.55 3.43
CA ASP A 392 24.05 -33.36 2.58
C ASP A 392 25.56 -33.07 2.82
N TYR A 393 25.88 -32.05 3.60
CA TYR A 393 27.24 -31.58 3.93
C TYR A 393 27.59 -31.73 5.40
N LEU A 394 26.65 -32.24 6.23
CA LEU A 394 26.88 -32.46 7.69
C LEU A 394 28.04 -33.39 8.00
N MET A 395 28.42 -34.24 7.01
CA MET A 395 29.59 -35.12 7.11
C MET A 395 30.92 -34.37 7.22
N TYR A 396 30.96 -33.10 6.83
CA TYR A 396 32.15 -32.25 6.90
C TYR A 396 32.25 -31.46 8.21
N ILE A 397 31.28 -31.62 9.14
CA ILE A 397 31.32 -30.92 10.44
C ILE A 397 32.55 -31.36 11.22
N LEU A 398 33.36 -30.39 11.63
CA LEU A 398 34.46 -30.59 12.54
C LEU A 398 33.90 -30.73 13.95
N LEU A 399 34.03 -31.92 14.51
CA LEU A 399 33.71 -32.17 15.93
C LEU A 399 34.83 -31.53 16.76
N ASN A 400 34.47 -30.58 17.62
CA ASN A 400 35.39 -29.99 18.61
C ASN A 400 35.87 -31.01 19.63
#